data_2e6cdaef61d9d72fa7e2c64c51fd3558
#
_entry.id   2e6cdaef61d9d72fa7e2c64c51fd3558
#
_cell.length_a   1.000
_cell.length_b   1.000
_cell.length_c   1.000
_cell.angle_alpha   90.00
_cell.angle_beta   90.00
_cell.angle_gamma   90.00
#
_symmetry.space_group_name_H-M   'P 1'
#
loop_
_entity.id
_entity.type
_entity.pdbx_description
1 polymer ?
#
loop_
_entity_poly.entity_id
_entity_poly.type
_entity_poly.pdbx_seq_one_letter_code
_entity_poly.pdbx_strand_id
1 'polypeptide(L)'
;MVSDSPALTLADGRIVECGQTLRSLPEKRRVYAGRFDGRPVIVKVFLDRRRARVHFQRELDGLHAFHNAGIAAPEVLYAGSDGDGRPVIILARIGDAVALSVLWQEADSGQQSKLMRLMVSLLASHHVAGICQTDLHLDNFLVADGLVYSLDGDGVLAQAGPLDERRSLQNLALYFSQLDPGQDPVSLELSAHYAQRRSWSPSMVRARTSPLIDAARLYRWRKLRSKIYRDCTAVAHLKAPGQACYVTRSYEPDLRSLLGGLDASCPADPARRLKNGNTATVWRALVGDRSLVVKRYNVKDPMHGVMRTLKESRASISWRNAHMLEMFGVATPAPVAFCIRRQGPLRPVGYFLAEQVDGTSLIDWIGQHRDQPAAIRRVAALVGELFSRLRRLQISHGDMKAANFILSDDRLVLIDLDSMRQHRFRLVFERAWRRDMARFAANWQDLPRVMEIMREEIETAR
;
A
#
# COMPACT_ATOMS: atom_id res chain seq x y z
N MET A 1 27.36 10.49 -29.93
CA MET A 1 26.04 10.28 -30.56
C MET A 1 25.12 11.29 -29.92
N VAL A 2 24.74 12.36 -30.65
CA VAL A 2 23.72 13.36 -30.18
C VAL A 2 22.40 12.62 -30.19
N SER A 3 21.81 12.36 -28.99
CA SER A 3 20.47 11.84 -28.94
C SER A 3 19.54 12.93 -29.44
N ASP A 4 18.81 12.69 -30.52
CA ASP A 4 17.68 13.50 -30.97
C ASP A 4 16.65 13.59 -29.84
N SER A 5 16.80 14.58 -28.97
CA SER A 5 15.80 14.90 -27.98
C SER A 5 14.60 15.47 -28.75
N PRO A 6 13.39 14.89 -28.60
CA PRO A 6 12.24 15.37 -29.37
C PRO A 6 11.96 16.84 -29.01
N ALA A 7 12.05 17.73 -29.99
CA ALA A 7 11.62 19.11 -29.85
C ALA A 7 10.11 19.17 -30.03
N LEU A 8 9.42 19.90 -29.16
CA LEU A 8 7.98 20.14 -29.24
C LEU A 8 7.75 21.59 -29.67
N THR A 9 7.12 21.79 -30.83
CA THR A 9 6.70 23.12 -31.28
C THR A 9 5.37 23.49 -30.60
N LEU A 10 5.31 24.65 -29.97
CA LEU A 10 4.11 25.16 -29.33
C LEU A 10 3.22 25.90 -30.34
N ALA A 11 1.95 26.10 -30.01
CA ALA A 11 0.99 26.75 -30.89
C ALA A 11 1.35 28.21 -31.20
N ASP A 12 2.15 28.87 -30.37
CA ASP A 12 2.68 30.22 -30.58
C ASP A 12 4.01 30.26 -31.36
N GLY A 13 4.45 29.11 -31.86
CA GLY A 13 5.68 28.96 -32.66
C GLY A 13 6.95 28.79 -31.84
N ARG A 14 6.94 28.94 -30.51
CA ARG A 14 8.10 28.67 -29.65
C ARG A 14 8.40 27.16 -29.60
N ILE A 15 9.65 26.85 -29.34
CA ILE A 15 10.14 25.46 -29.27
C ILE A 15 10.58 25.15 -27.86
N VAL A 16 10.15 23.99 -27.33
CA VAL A 16 10.67 23.44 -26.10
C VAL A 16 11.45 22.15 -26.40
N GLU A 17 12.67 22.09 -25.91
CA GLU A 17 13.52 20.90 -25.99
C GLU A 17 13.07 19.89 -24.93
N CYS A 18 12.53 18.74 -25.35
CA CYS A 18 12.15 17.65 -24.46
C CYS A 18 13.31 16.66 -24.35
N GLY A 19 13.94 16.59 -23.19
CA GLY A 19 15.01 15.65 -22.90
C GLY A 19 14.48 14.32 -22.33
N GLN A 20 14.90 13.97 -21.12
CA GLN A 20 14.53 12.74 -20.45
C GLN A 20 13.01 12.64 -20.20
N THR A 21 12.41 11.51 -20.55
CA THR A 21 11.05 11.18 -20.13
C THR A 21 11.03 10.82 -18.64
N LEU A 22 10.42 11.64 -17.82
CA LEU A 22 10.28 11.40 -16.38
C LEU A 22 9.10 10.48 -16.06
N ARG A 23 8.01 10.59 -16.81
CA ARG A 23 6.81 9.77 -16.62
C ARG A 23 6.05 9.60 -17.93
N SER A 24 5.66 8.37 -18.23
CA SER A 24 4.78 8.07 -19.35
C SER A 24 3.58 7.27 -18.86
N LEU A 25 2.38 7.83 -19.02
CA LEU A 25 1.11 7.13 -18.86
C LEU A 25 0.54 6.97 -20.27
N PRO A 26 0.58 5.77 -20.86
CA PRO A 26 0.11 5.54 -22.22
C PRO A 26 -1.29 6.15 -22.44
N GLU A 27 -1.46 6.84 -23.54
CA GLU A 27 -2.71 7.49 -23.96
C GLU A 27 -3.29 8.56 -23.00
N LYS A 28 -2.58 8.92 -21.92
CA LYS A 28 -3.07 9.90 -20.93
C LYS A 28 -2.17 11.12 -20.83
N ARG A 29 -0.91 10.95 -20.45
CA ARG A 29 0.01 12.04 -20.17
C ARG A 29 1.46 11.59 -20.34
N ARG A 30 2.30 12.48 -20.86
CA ARG A 30 3.77 12.36 -20.83
C ARG A 30 4.35 13.54 -20.09
N VAL A 31 5.40 13.30 -19.32
CA VAL A 31 6.13 14.32 -18.57
C VAL A 31 7.60 14.21 -18.94
N TYR A 32 8.19 15.31 -19.36
CA TYR A 32 9.59 15.41 -19.74
C TYR A 32 10.33 16.41 -18.87
N ALA A 33 11.59 16.14 -18.58
CA ALA A 33 12.56 17.17 -18.25
C ALA A 33 13.07 17.77 -19.55
N GLY A 34 13.22 19.09 -19.61
CA GLY A 34 13.61 19.77 -20.84
C GLY A 34 14.20 21.16 -20.61
N ARG A 35 14.30 21.94 -21.68
CA ARG A 35 14.73 23.34 -21.67
C ARG A 35 13.73 24.19 -22.46
N PHE A 36 13.40 25.34 -21.92
CA PHE A 36 12.52 26.32 -22.56
C PHE A 36 13.06 27.72 -22.30
N ASP A 37 13.33 28.46 -23.35
CA ASP A 37 14.00 29.78 -23.29
C ASP A 37 15.28 29.75 -22.43
N GLY A 38 16.10 28.72 -22.63
CA GLY A 38 17.36 28.49 -21.90
C GLY A 38 17.20 28.01 -20.44
N ARG A 39 15.98 27.96 -19.87
CA ARG A 39 15.70 27.53 -18.49
C ARG A 39 15.40 26.05 -18.41
N PRO A 40 15.84 25.35 -17.37
CA PRO A 40 15.42 23.97 -17.10
C PRO A 40 13.94 23.94 -16.74
N VAL A 41 13.19 23.02 -17.38
CA VAL A 41 11.72 22.93 -17.23
C VAL A 41 11.21 21.51 -17.08
N ILE A 42 9.98 21.40 -16.63
CA ILE A 42 9.15 20.18 -16.67
C ILE A 42 8.00 20.42 -17.66
N VAL A 43 7.89 19.57 -18.66
CA VAL A 43 6.87 19.67 -19.71
C VAL A 43 5.84 18.57 -19.51
N LYS A 44 4.58 18.96 -19.29
CA LYS A 44 3.45 18.03 -19.15
C LYS A 44 2.61 18.11 -20.44
N VAL A 45 2.55 17.00 -21.21
CA VAL A 45 1.73 16.88 -22.43
C VAL A 45 0.55 15.96 -22.14
N PHE A 46 -0.67 16.46 -22.36
CA PHE A 46 -1.90 15.72 -22.11
C PHE A 46 -2.38 15.04 -23.38
N LEU A 47 -2.50 13.71 -23.38
CA LEU A 47 -2.72 12.86 -24.56
C LEU A 47 -4.14 12.27 -24.65
N ASP A 48 -4.92 12.27 -23.58
CA ASP A 48 -6.25 11.68 -23.55
C ASP A 48 -7.20 12.42 -24.52
N ARG A 49 -7.56 11.76 -25.63
CA ARG A 49 -8.40 12.36 -26.68
C ARG A 49 -9.71 12.97 -26.17
N ARG A 50 -10.27 12.46 -25.07
CA ARG A 50 -11.56 12.90 -24.53
C ARG A 50 -11.42 13.82 -23.31
N ARG A 51 -10.35 13.65 -22.50
CA ARG A 51 -10.22 14.30 -21.20
C ARG A 51 -8.97 15.18 -21.06
N ALA A 52 -8.11 15.27 -22.08
CA ALA A 52 -6.88 16.04 -22.00
C ALA A 52 -7.14 17.48 -21.56
N ARG A 53 -8.11 18.18 -22.16
CA ARG A 53 -8.46 19.57 -21.79
C ARG A 53 -9.00 19.68 -20.36
N VAL A 54 -9.76 18.69 -19.89
CA VAL A 54 -10.27 18.70 -18.49
C VAL A 54 -9.14 18.54 -17.50
N HIS A 55 -8.21 17.60 -17.74
CA HIS A 55 -7.04 17.41 -16.88
C HIS A 55 -6.08 18.59 -16.95
N PHE A 56 -5.85 19.13 -18.14
CA PHE A 56 -5.06 20.36 -18.32
C PHE A 56 -5.63 21.51 -17.50
N GLN A 57 -6.93 21.78 -17.62
CA GLN A 57 -7.56 22.89 -16.92
C GLN A 57 -7.50 22.72 -15.40
N ARG A 58 -7.80 21.52 -14.90
CA ARG A 58 -7.68 21.20 -13.46
C ARG A 58 -6.27 21.36 -12.92
N GLU A 59 -5.27 20.89 -13.68
CA GLU A 59 -3.87 21.07 -13.33
C GLU A 59 -3.50 22.54 -13.20
N LEU A 60 -3.91 23.34 -14.18
CA LEU A 60 -3.64 24.76 -14.24
C LEU A 60 -4.37 25.52 -13.11
N ASP A 61 -5.66 25.24 -12.90
CA ASP A 61 -6.46 25.87 -11.85
C ASP A 61 -5.87 25.55 -10.45
N GLY A 62 -5.42 24.32 -10.24
CA GLY A 62 -4.79 23.92 -8.98
C GLY A 62 -3.44 24.61 -8.74
N LEU A 63 -2.60 24.75 -9.77
CA LEU A 63 -1.33 25.47 -9.67
C LEU A 63 -1.59 26.97 -9.37
N HIS A 64 -2.56 27.59 -10.04
CA HIS A 64 -2.97 28.96 -9.76
C HIS A 64 -3.50 29.10 -8.32
N ALA A 65 -4.28 28.12 -7.82
CA ALA A 65 -4.76 28.15 -6.45
C ALA A 65 -3.61 28.13 -5.44
N PHE A 66 -2.56 27.33 -5.67
CA PHE A 66 -1.36 27.34 -4.84
C PHE A 66 -0.66 28.71 -4.87
N HIS A 67 -0.40 29.25 -6.05
CA HIS A 67 0.28 30.55 -6.19
C HIS A 67 -0.51 31.70 -5.53
N ASN A 68 -1.82 31.76 -5.77
CA ASN A 68 -2.70 32.77 -5.19
C ASN A 68 -2.75 32.70 -3.65
N ALA A 69 -2.51 31.51 -3.09
CA ALA A 69 -2.45 31.27 -1.66
C ALA A 69 -1.05 31.44 -1.05
N GLY A 70 -0.03 31.78 -1.84
CA GLY A 70 1.37 31.86 -1.40
C GLY A 70 1.97 30.50 -1.02
N ILE A 71 1.41 29.40 -1.55
CA ILE A 71 1.91 28.05 -1.33
C ILE A 71 2.97 27.75 -2.38
N ALA A 72 4.11 27.21 -1.93
CA ALA A 72 5.20 26.85 -2.81
C ALA A 72 4.77 25.78 -3.83
N ALA A 73 4.84 26.12 -5.11
CA ALA A 73 4.53 25.28 -6.26
C ALA A 73 5.40 25.71 -7.45
N PRO A 74 5.61 24.84 -8.47
CA PRO A 74 6.37 25.21 -9.66
C PRO A 74 5.70 26.37 -10.41
N GLU A 75 6.50 27.36 -10.85
CA GLU A 75 6.04 28.46 -11.69
C GLU A 75 5.54 27.95 -13.05
N VAL A 76 4.38 28.44 -13.51
CA VAL A 76 3.84 28.14 -14.83
C VAL A 76 4.44 29.09 -15.85
N LEU A 77 5.32 28.59 -16.72
CA LEU A 77 5.98 29.39 -17.78
C LEU A 77 5.16 29.41 -19.07
N TYR A 78 4.40 28.37 -19.33
CA TYR A 78 3.51 28.28 -20.49
C TYR A 78 2.32 27.37 -20.17
N ALA A 79 1.15 27.79 -20.62
CA ALA A 79 -0.05 26.98 -20.61
C ALA A 79 -0.82 27.21 -21.93
N GLY A 80 -0.90 26.18 -22.76
CA GLY A 80 -1.51 26.26 -24.09
C GLY A 80 -1.57 24.91 -24.77
N SER A 81 -1.32 24.89 -26.08
CA SER A 81 -1.25 23.65 -26.86
C SER A 81 0.07 23.56 -27.65
N ASP A 82 0.41 22.37 -28.08
CA ASP A 82 1.46 22.17 -29.10
C ASP A 82 0.90 22.36 -30.52
N GLY A 83 1.77 22.23 -31.51
CA GLY A 83 1.42 22.35 -32.93
C GLY A 83 0.39 21.32 -33.41
N ASP A 84 0.25 20.20 -32.71
CA ASP A 84 -0.78 19.18 -32.97
C ASP A 84 -2.10 19.44 -32.21
N GLY A 85 -2.20 20.53 -31.48
CA GLY A 85 -3.38 20.91 -30.69
C GLY A 85 -3.52 20.16 -29.36
N ARG A 86 -2.48 19.41 -28.90
CA ARG A 86 -2.48 18.73 -27.61
C ARG A 86 -2.20 19.74 -26.50
N PRO A 87 -2.96 19.73 -25.39
CA PRO A 87 -2.71 20.63 -24.26
C PRO A 87 -1.34 20.37 -23.62
N VAL A 88 -0.62 21.45 -23.31
CA VAL A 88 0.73 21.46 -22.75
C VAL A 88 0.84 22.47 -21.62
N ILE A 89 1.45 22.07 -20.50
CA ILE A 89 1.90 22.96 -19.43
C ILE A 89 3.41 22.82 -19.31
N ILE A 90 4.11 23.96 -19.30
CA ILE A 90 5.55 24.05 -19.04
C ILE A 90 5.73 24.71 -17.68
N LEU A 91 6.41 24.02 -16.78
CA LEU A 91 6.69 24.46 -15.43
C LEU A 91 8.19 24.72 -15.26
N ALA A 92 8.55 25.75 -14.51
CA ALA A 92 9.93 25.91 -14.08
C ALA A 92 10.36 24.68 -13.26
N ARG A 93 11.55 24.14 -13.57
CA ARG A 93 12.13 23.08 -12.76
C ARG A 93 12.67 23.69 -11.46
N ILE A 94 12.27 23.14 -10.33
CA ILE A 94 12.82 23.52 -9.03
C ILE A 94 14.23 22.91 -8.93
N GLY A 95 15.24 23.77 -8.79
CA GLY A 95 16.64 23.35 -8.66
C GLY A 95 16.87 22.60 -7.36
N ASP A 96 17.77 21.61 -7.40
CA ASP A 96 18.22 20.82 -6.24
C ASP A 96 17.09 20.23 -5.38
N ALA A 97 15.88 20.15 -5.93
CA ALA A 97 14.74 19.59 -5.25
C ALA A 97 14.74 18.06 -5.29
N VAL A 98 14.50 17.45 -4.15
CA VAL A 98 14.39 15.99 -3.99
C VAL A 98 12.96 15.61 -3.69
N ALA A 99 12.47 14.52 -4.30
CA ALA A 99 11.13 14.02 -4.03
C ALA A 99 11.02 13.59 -2.56
N LEU A 100 9.91 13.97 -1.93
CA LEU A 100 9.66 13.62 -0.52
C LEU A 100 9.65 12.10 -0.29
N SER A 101 9.22 11.32 -1.28
CA SER A 101 9.27 9.85 -1.25
C SER A 101 10.70 9.31 -1.17
N VAL A 102 11.66 9.92 -1.87
CA VAL A 102 13.08 9.54 -1.82
C VAL A 102 13.67 9.89 -0.45
N LEU A 103 13.48 11.14 -0.01
CA LEU A 103 13.93 11.57 1.32
C LEU A 103 13.34 10.70 2.43
N TRP A 104 12.08 10.29 2.29
CA TRP A 104 11.41 9.42 3.25
C TRP A 104 12.04 8.03 3.35
N GLN A 105 12.45 7.45 2.21
CA GLN A 105 13.06 6.12 2.16
C GLN A 105 14.48 6.10 2.75
N GLU A 106 15.22 7.19 2.59
CA GLU A 106 16.60 7.34 3.06
C GLU A 106 16.68 7.83 4.52
N ALA A 107 15.58 8.37 5.07
CA ALA A 107 15.52 9.01 6.36
C ALA A 107 15.46 8.01 7.53
N ASP A 108 16.20 8.29 8.60
CA ASP A 108 15.99 7.67 9.90
C ASP A 108 14.68 8.16 10.56
N SER A 109 14.30 7.55 11.69
CA SER A 109 13.05 7.88 12.40
C SER A 109 12.96 9.36 12.83
N GLY A 110 14.07 9.98 13.22
CA GLY A 110 14.12 11.39 13.60
C GLY A 110 13.95 12.32 12.40
N GLN A 111 14.57 11.98 11.28
CA GLN A 111 14.43 12.68 10.00
C GLN A 111 13.01 12.53 9.44
N GLN A 112 12.43 11.33 9.50
CA GLN A 112 11.03 11.10 9.11
C GLN A 112 10.06 11.97 9.92
N SER A 113 10.27 12.09 11.23
CA SER A 113 9.46 12.96 12.09
C SER A 113 9.57 14.44 11.69
N LYS A 114 10.74 14.91 11.25
CA LYS A 114 10.94 16.27 10.72
C LYS A 114 10.19 16.47 9.40
N LEU A 115 10.29 15.52 8.47
CA LEU A 115 9.56 15.55 7.20
C LEU A 115 8.05 15.55 7.42
N MET A 116 7.55 14.74 8.35
CA MET A 116 6.12 14.74 8.73
C MET A 116 5.68 16.10 9.27
N ARG A 117 6.50 16.74 10.11
CA ARG A 117 6.19 18.07 10.65
C ARG A 117 6.10 19.13 9.56
N LEU A 118 7.01 19.10 8.58
CA LEU A 118 6.95 19.98 7.41
C LEU A 118 5.65 19.79 6.62
N MET A 119 5.29 18.53 6.34
CA MET A 119 4.05 18.19 5.64
C MET A 119 2.80 18.60 6.40
N VAL A 120 2.77 18.39 7.71
CA VAL A 120 1.65 18.80 8.57
C VAL A 120 1.49 20.33 8.56
N SER A 121 2.63 21.07 8.57
CA SER A 121 2.63 22.52 8.46
C SER A 121 2.11 22.99 7.10
N LEU A 122 2.54 22.37 6.00
CA LEU A 122 2.06 22.64 4.65
C LEU A 122 0.54 22.41 4.54
N LEU A 123 0.05 21.26 5.02
CA LEU A 123 -1.38 20.93 5.00
C LEU A 123 -2.21 21.92 5.85
N ALA A 124 -1.68 22.38 6.98
CA ALA A 124 -2.35 23.43 7.74
C ALA A 124 -2.48 24.73 6.94
N SER A 125 -1.41 25.12 6.21
CA SER A 125 -1.43 26.31 5.32
C SER A 125 -2.41 26.13 4.16
N HIS A 126 -2.43 24.93 3.51
CA HIS A 126 -3.43 24.59 2.49
C HIS A 126 -4.85 24.80 3.03
N HIS A 127 -5.16 24.24 4.20
CA HIS A 127 -6.50 24.27 4.76
C HIS A 127 -6.92 25.68 5.24
N VAL A 128 -5.97 26.50 5.71
CA VAL A 128 -6.24 27.92 6.01
C VAL A 128 -6.57 28.69 4.74
N ALA A 129 -5.88 28.40 3.64
CA ALA A 129 -6.13 29.01 2.33
C ALA A 129 -7.36 28.42 1.60
N GLY A 130 -8.11 27.49 2.20
CA GLY A 130 -9.27 26.86 1.56
C GLY A 130 -8.92 25.79 0.54
N ILE A 131 -7.67 25.29 0.53
CA ILE A 131 -7.17 24.31 -0.42
C ILE A 131 -7.23 22.90 0.19
N CYS A 132 -7.81 21.94 -0.59
CA CYS A 132 -7.82 20.52 -0.28
C CYS A 132 -7.17 19.75 -1.43
N GLN A 133 -5.99 19.21 -1.21
CA GLN A 133 -5.32 18.34 -2.19
C GLN A 133 -5.79 16.90 -1.96
N THR A 134 -6.41 16.28 -2.97
CA THR A 134 -7.03 14.95 -2.84
C THR A 134 -6.06 13.80 -3.07
N ASP A 135 -4.91 14.05 -3.69
CA ASP A 135 -3.82 13.08 -3.89
C ASP A 135 -2.57 13.50 -3.12
N LEU A 136 -2.46 13.00 -1.89
CA LEU A 136 -1.37 13.28 -0.94
C LEU A 136 -0.25 12.23 -1.00
N HIS A 137 0.00 11.63 -2.19
CA HIS A 137 1.14 10.72 -2.37
C HIS A 137 2.45 11.48 -2.22
N LEU A 138 3.45 10.89 -1.54
CA LEU A 138 4.71 11.57 -1.26
C LEU A 138 5.46 12.03 -2.53
N ASP A 139 5.26 11.37 -3.67
CA ASP A 139 5.81 11.78 -4.97
C ASP A 139 5.23 13.09 -5.50
N ASN A 140 4.11 13.56 -4.94
CA ASN A 140 3.49 14.84 -5.32
C ASN A 140 4.07 16.03 -4.56
N PHE A 141 5.17 15.80 -3.83
CA PHE A 141 5.86 16.83 -3.05
C PHE A 141 7.36 16.78 -3.31
N LEU A 142 7.97 17.95 -3.48
CA LEU A 142 9.42 18.10 -3.51
C LEU A 142 9.88 18.92 -2.31
N VAL A 143 11.09 18.66 -1.87
CA VAL A 143 11.75 19.43 -0.82
C VAL A 143 12.98 20.11 -1.41
N ALA A 144 13.06 21.43 -1.28
CA ALA A 144 14.22 22.25 -1.63
C ALA A 144 14.32 23.41 -0.64
N ASP A 145 15.52 23.76 -0.22
CA ASP A 145 15.81 24.89 0.69
C ASP A 145 14.94 24.91 1.96
N GLY A 146 14.62 23.74 2.51
CA GLY A 146 13.76 23.58 3.69
C GLY A 146 12.27 23.85 3.45
N LEU A 147 11.85 24.08 2.21
CA LEU A 147 10.47 24.25 1.79
C LEU A 147 9.93 22.99 1.12
N VAL A 148 8.62 22.75 1.28
CA VAL A 148 7.90 21.69 0.57
C VAL A 148 7.08 22.31 -0.54
N TYR A 149 7.32 21.86 -1.76
CA TYR A 149 6.61 22.28 -2.97
C TYR A 149 5.52 21.27 -3.33
N SER A 150 4.31 21.76 -3.65
CA SER A 150 3.19 20.94 -4.13
C SER A 150 3.21 20.86 -5.66
N LEU A 151 3.20 19.65 -6.25
CA LEU A 151 3.47 19.45 -7.68
C LEU A 151 2.25 19.19 -8.56
N ASP A 152 1.19 18.62 -8.04
CA ASP A 152 0.05 18.14 -8.85
C ASP A 152 -1.21 18.97 -8.56
N GLY A 153 -1.61 19.77 -9.53
CA GLY A 153 -2.79 20.62 -9.48
C GLY A 153 -4.10 19.89 -9.81
N ASP A 154 -4.07 18.79 -10.59
CA ASP A 154 -5.31 18.08 -11.03
C ASP A 154 -6.15 17.55 -9.86
N GLY A 155 -5.50 17.26 -8.71
CA GLY A 155 -6.17 16.83 -7.48
C GLY A 155 -6.55 17.93 -6.50
N VAL A 156 -6.42 19.21 -6.86
CA VAL A 156 -6.66 20.35 -5.98
C VAL A 156 -8.11 20.81 -6.06
N LEU A 157 -8.72 20.99 -4.89
CA LEU A 157 -10.03 21.62 -4.72
C LEU A 157 -9.84 22.90 -3.91
N ALA A 158 -10.20 24.04 -4.46
CA ALA A 158 -10.10 25.33 -3.80
C ALA A 158 -11.49 25.93 -3.52
N GLN A 159 -11.62 26.61 -2.39
CA GLN A 159 -12.81 27.38 -2.00
C GLN A 159 -12.42 28.72 -1.39
N ALA A 160 -13.37 29.64 -1.34
CA ALA A 160 -13.19 30.87 -0.59
C ALA A 160 -13.17 30.60 0.91
N GLY A 161 -12.15 31.14 1.60
CA GLY A 161 -11.97 30.98 3.05
C GLY A 161 -11.49 29.60 3.48
N PRO A 162 -11.16 29.44 4.77
CA PRO A 162 -10.58 28.21 5.31
C PRO A 162 -11.49 26.99 5.16
N LEU A 163 -10.88 25.80 5.01
CA LEU A 163 -11.64 24.54 5.10
C LEU A 163 -12.23 24.37 6.48
N ASP A 164 -13.45 23.83 6.53
CA ASP A 164 -14.08 23.41 7.78
C ASP A 164 -13.28 22.30 8.48
N GLU A 165 -13.59 22.07 9.75
CA GLU A 165 -12.91 21.09 10.58
C GLU A 165 -12.99 19.68 9.99
N ARG A 166 -14.17 19.26 9.54
CA ARG A 166 -14.41 17.91 9.02
C ARG A 166 -13.55 17.63 7.81
N ARG A 167 -13.57 18.52 6.81
CA ARG A 167 -12.77 18.36 5.57
C ARG A 167 -11.28 18.43 5.86
N SER A 168 -10.87 19.32 6.74
CA SER A 168 -9.49 19.48 7.18
C SER A 168 -8.95 18.20 7.83
N LEU A 169 -9.65 17.64 8.80
CA LEU A 169 -9.22 16.43 9.50
C LEU A 169 -9.28 15.18 8.61
N GLN A 170 -10.25 15.10 7.70
CA GLN A 170 -10.30 14.03 6.70
C GLN A 170 -9.09 14.08 5.76
N ASN A 171 -8.67 15.27 5.32
CA ASN A 171 -7.52 15.43 4.44
C ASN A 171 -6.20 15.20 5.19
N LEU A 172 -6.05 15.66 6.42
CA LEU A 172 -4.91 15.33 7.29
C LEU A 172 -4.80 13.81 7.52
N ALA A 173 -5.91 13.16 7.83
CA ALA A 173 -5.95 11.70 7.99
C ALA A 173 -5.63 10.94 6.70
N LEU A 174 -6.01 11.49 5.53
CA LEU A 174 -5.62 10.93 4.24
C LEU A 174 -4.11 10.97 4.05
N TYR A 175 -3.43 12.03 4.44
CA TYR A 175 -1.96 12.10 4.45
C TYR A 175 -1.37 11.05 5.40
N PHE A 176 -1.77 11.02 6.67
CA PHE A 176 -1.27 10.04 7.63
C PHE A 176 -1.51 8.60 7.18
N SER A 177 -2.60 8.33 6.47
CA SER A 177 -2.88 7.00 5.90
C SER A 177 -1.91 6.58 4.78
N GLN A 178 -1.09 7.50 4.22
CA GLN A 178 -0.03 7.18 3.25
C GLN A 178 1.18 6.55 3.92
N LEU A 179 1.40 6.87 5.20
CA LEU A 179 2.53 6.44 5.98
C LEU A 179 2.33 5.00 6.50
N ASP A 180 3.44 4.38 6.90
CA ASP A 180 3.37 3.08 7.56
C ASP A 180 2.52 3.18 8.84
N PRO A 181 1.63 2.23 9.11
CA PRO A 181 0.83 2.21 10.34
C PRO A 181 1.62 2.23 11.66
N GLY A 182 2.89 1.81 11.63
CA GLY A 182 3.80 1.99 12.76
C GLY A 182 4.07 3.46 13.11
N GLN A 183 3.86 4.38 12.15
CA GLN A 183 3.98 5.83 12.36
C GLN A 183 2.72 6.48 12.95
N ASP A 184 1.64 5.73 13.21
CA ASP A 184 0.41 6.30 13.74
C ASP A 184 0.57 7.02 15.07
N PRO A 185 1.36 6.54 16.05
CA PRO A 185 1.59 7.27 17.29
C PRO A 185 2.21 8.65 17.03
N VAL A 186 3.24 8.73 16.17
CA VAL A 186 3.90 9.99 15.79
C VAL A 186 2.96 10.89 15.00
N SER A 187 2.15 10.33 14.09
CA SER A 187 1.11 11.07 13.34
C SER A 187 0.11 11.74 14.29
N LEU A 188 -0.33 11.01 15.32
CA LEU A 188 -1.26 11.54 16.32
C LEU A 188 -0.62 12.59 17.24
N GLU A 189 0.68 12.49 17.53
CA GLU A 189 1.41 13.55 18.23
C GLU A 189 1.51 14.81 17.37
N LEU A 190 1.85 14.65 16.09
CA LEU A 190 1.92 15.77 15.15
C LEU A 190 0.57 16.40 14.82
N SER A 191 -0.54 15.71 15.10
CA SER A 191 -1.88 16.31 15.02
C SER A 191 -2.06 17.47 16.00
N ALA A 192 -1.31 17.50 17.12
CA ALA A 192 -1.28 18.63 18.03
C ALA A 192 -0.59 19.85 17.40
N HIS A 193 0.49 19.65 16.64
CA HIS A 193 1.14 20.72 15.88
C HIS A 193 0.19 21.31 14.81
N TYR A 194 -0.56 20.45 14.11
CA TYR A 194 -1.60 20.87 13.18
C TYR A 194 -2.68 21.72 13.89
N ALA A 195 -3.15 21.26 15.06
CA ALA A 195 -4.17 21.95 15.85
C ALA A 195 -3.73 23.38 16.24
N GLN A 196 -2.47 23.55 16.68
CA GLN A 196 -1.89 24.85 17.00
C GLN A 196 -1.95 25.81 15.82
N ARG A 197 -1.57 25.35 14.61
CA ARG A 197 -1.60 26.16 13.39
C ARG A 197 -3.01 26.52 12.93
N ARG A 198 -4.03 25.78 13.37
CA ARG A 198 -5.45 26.01 13.09
C ARG A 198 -6.18 26.72 14.24
N SER A 199 -5.49 27.05 15.34
CA SER A 199 -6.08 27.57 16.57
C SER A 199 -7.21 26.68 17.13
N TRP A 200 -7.01 25.34 17.04
CA TRP A 200 -7.95 24.33 17.52
C TRP A 200 -7.42 23.62 18.76
N SER A 201 -8.30 22.95 19.51
CA SER A 201 -7.90 22.13 20.68
C SER A 201 -7.09 20.90 20.23
N PRO A 202 -5.83 20.72 20.73
CA PRO A 202 -5.01 19.55 20.38
C PRO A 202 -5.64 18.21 20.75
N SER A 203 -6.29 18.13 21.91
CA SER A 203 -6.97 16.90 22.37
C SER A 203 -8.15 16.53 21.48
N MET A 204 -8.94 17.51 21.05
CA MET A 204 -10.04 17.31 20.11
C MET A 204 -9.53 16.83 18.76
N VAL A 205 -8.51 17.49 18.19
CA VAL A 205 -7.94 17.10 16.89
C VAL A 205 -7.39 15.69 16.96
N ARG A 206 -6.62 15.33 17.98
CA ARG A 206 -6.09 13.98 18.18
C ARG A 206 -7.19 12.92 18.24
N ALA A 207 -8.21 13.15 19.07
CA ALA A 207 -9.33 12.21 19.26
C ALA A 207 -10.12 11.97 17.96
N ARG A 208 -10.33 13.03 17.16
CA ARG A 208 -11.08 12.95 15.89
C ARG A 208 -10.24 12.42 14.73
N THR A 209 -8.94 12.66 14.71
CA THR A 209 -8.05 12.22 13.62
C THR A 209 -7.82 10.70 13.67
N SER A 210 -7.68 10.09 14.84
CA SER A 210 -7.40 8.66 14.98
C SER A 210 -8.38 7.75 14.20
N PRO A 211 -9.71 7.83 14.39
CA PRO A 211 -10.64 7.00 13.61
C PRO A 211 -10.67 7.37 12.12
N LEU A 212 -10.32 8.60 11.75
CA LEU A 212 -10.28 9.02 10.36
C LEU A 212 -9.08 8.43 9.60
N ILE A 213 -7.96 8.13 10.26
CA ILE A 213 -6.81 7.44 9.65
C ILE A 213 -7.23 6.02 9.20
N ASP A 214 -7.90 5.26 10.06
CA ASP A 214 -8.40 3.93 9.70
C ASP A 214 -9.44 4.00 8.57
N ALA A 215 -10.34 5.00 8.60
CA ALA A 215 -11.31 5.23 7.53
C ALA A 215 -10.63 5.60 6.20
N ALA A 216 -9.57 6.41 6.23
CA ALA A 216 -8.78 6.78 5.06
C ALA A 216 -8.02 5.58 4.48
N ARG A 217 -7.42 4.72 5.32
CA ARG A 217 -6.81 3.46 4.89
C ARG A 217 -7.82 2.53 4.24
N LEU A 218 -9.01 2.40 4.83
CA LEU A 218 -10.08 1.59 4.25
C LEU A 218 -10.53 2.14 2.88
N TYR A 219 -10.61 3.44 2.71
CA TYR A 219 -10.91 4.09 1.43
C TYR A 219 -9.81 3.80 0.40
N ARG A 220 -8.53 3.94 0.77
CA ARG A 220 -7.37 3.61 -0.07
C ARG A 220 -7.36 2.12 -0.44
N TRP A 221 -7.65 1.24 0.52
CA TRP A 221 -7.77 -0.18 0.29
C TRP A 221 -8.83 -0.52 -0.76
N ARG A 222 -10.02 0.09 -0.67
CA ARG A 222 -11.08 -0.11 -1.67
C ARG A 222 -10.64 0.27 -3.09
N LYS A 223 -9.82 1.31 -3.23
CA LYS A 223 -9.21 1.71 -4.52
C LYS A 223 -8.11 0.74 -4.97
N LEU A 224 -7.24 0.32 -4.04
CA LEU A 224 -6.13 -0.59 -4.34
C LEU A 224 -6.63 -1.99 -4.71
N ARG A 225 -7.66 -2.49 -4.02
CA ARG A 225 -8.19 -3.84 -4.21
C ARG A 225 -8.53 -4.20 -5.66
N SER A 226 -8.95 -3.22 -6.46
CA SER A 226 -9.18 -3.44 -7.89
C SER A 226 -7.90 -3.38 -8.72
N LYS A 227 -6.87 -2.69 -8.23
CA LYS A 227 -5.60 -2.50 -8.94
C LYS A 227 -4.68 -3.71 -8.84
N ILE A 228 -4.75 -4.47 -7.74
CA ILE A 228 -3.93 -5.68 -7.57
C ILE A 228 -4.29 -6.83 -8.51
N TYR A 229 -5.36 -6.68 -9.30
CA TYR A 229 -5.81 -7.64 -10.32
C TYR A 229 -5.71 -7.10 -11.76
N ARG A 230 -4.88 -6.09 -12.00
CA ARG A 230 -4.63 -5.54 -13.32
C ARG A 230 -3.21 -5.06 -13.45
N ASP A 231 -2.74 -4.89 -14.68
CA ASP A 231 -1.45 -4.25 -14.95
C ASP A 231 -1.48 -2.78 -14.48
N CYS A 232 -0.52 -2.42 -13.62
CA CYS A 232 -0.37 -1.07 -13.07
C CYS A 232 1.08 -0.86 -12.56
N THR A 233 1.38 0.30 -11.99
CA THR A 233 2.72 0.61 -11.45
C THR A 233 3.16 -0.35 -10.34
N ALA A 234 2.24 -0.88 -9.54
CA ALA A 234 2.56 -1.78 -8.42
C ALA A 234 2.52 -3.26 -8.81
N VAL A 235 1.71 -3.65 -9.79
CA VAL A 235 1.45 -5.05 -10.15
C VAL A 235 1.59 -5.24 -11.65
N ALA A 236 2.37 -6.24 -12.06
CA ALA A 236 2.45 -6.73 -13.43
C ALA A 236 1.41 -7.82 -13.67
N HIS A 237 0.71 -7.79 -14.80
CA HIS A 237 -0.18 -8.86 -15.23
C HIS A 237 0.45 -9.65 -16.37
N LEU A 238 0.98 -10.83 -16.06
CA LEU A 238 1.61 -11.72 -17.01
C LEU A 238 0.61 -12.77 -17.50
N LYS A 239 0.44 -12.86 -18.82
CA LYS A 239 -0.45 -13.83 -19.48
C LYS A 239 0.37 -14.80 -20.33
N ALA A 240 0.04 -16.08 -20.19
CA ALA A 240 0.51 -17.14 -21.06
C ALA A 240 -0.67 -18.08 -21.39
N PRO A 241 -0.60 -18.92 -22.45
CA PRO A 241 -1.67 -19.87 -22.75
C PRO A 241 -2.02 -20.73 -21.52
N GLY A 242 -3.29 -20.66 -21.11
CA GLY A 242 -3.78 -21.39 -19.93
C GLY A 242 -3.31 -20.86 -18.57
N GLN A 243 -2.56 -19.76 -18.49
CA GLN A 243 -2.02 -19.22 -17.24
C GLN A 243 -2.18 -17.70 -17.19
N ALA A 244 -2.58 -17.19 -16.01
CA ALA A 244 -2.57 -15.77 -15.68
C ALA A 244 -1.90 -15.57 -14.32
N CYS A 245 -0.91 -14.68 -14.26
CA CYS A 245 -0.18 -14.34 -13.04
C CYS A 245 -0.25 -12.83 -12.78
N TYR A 246 -0.46 -12.48 -11.53
CA TYR A 246 -0.30 -11.12 -11.01
C TYR A 246 0.91 -11.10 -10.10
N VAL A 247 1.86 -10.22 -10.39
CA VAL A 247 3.18 -10.19 -9.78
C VAL A 247 3.44 -8.80 -9.22
N THR A 248 3.88 -8.68 -7.99
CA THR A 248 4.36 -7.40 -7.46
C THR A 248 5.50 -6.91 -8.35
N ARG A 249 5.40 -5.68 -8.86
CA ARG A 249 6.22 -5.18 -9.97
C ARG A 249 7.73 -5.30 -9.73
N SER A 250 8.18 -5.10 -8.50
CA SER A 250 9.60 -5.20 -8.12
C SER A 250 10.18 -6.62 -8.26
N TYR A 251 9.33 -7.65 -8.34
CA TYR A 251 9.77 -9.05 -8.51
C TYR A 251 9.61 -9.55 -9.95
N GLU A 252 8.99 -8.77 -10.82
CA GLU A 252 8.65 -9.22 -12.18
C GLU A 252 9.89 -9.73 -12.98
N PRO A 253 11.04 -9.03 -13.00
CA PRO A 253 12.20 -9.48 -13.78
C PRO A 253 12.68 -10.87 -13.37
N ASP A 254 12.75 -11.12 -12.06
CA ASP A 254 13.35 -12.32 -11.48
C ASP A 254 12.42 -13.53 -11.54
N LEU A 255 11.10 -13.28 -11.56
CA LEU A 255 10.09 -14.35 -11.48
C LEU A 255 9.66 -14.95 -12.80
N ARG A 256 9.97 -14.32 -13.96
CA ARG A 256 9.48 -14.79 -15.26
C ARG A 256 9.84 -16.25 -15.56
N SER A 257 11.06 -16.68 -15.21
CA SER A 257 11.51 -18.06 -15.38
C SER A 257 10.79 -19.02 -14.44
N LEU A 258 10.66 -18.66 -13.17
CA LEU A 258 9.99 -19.50 -12.17
C LEU A 258 8.51 -19.73 -12.50
N LEU A 259 7.81 -18.67 -12.94
CA LEU A 259 6.38 -18.74 -13.22
C LEU A 259 6.03 -19.69 -14.35
N GLY A 260 6.93 -19.90 -15.33
CA GLY A 260 6.77 -20.87 -16.39
C GLY A 260 6.84 -22.34 -15.90
N GLY A 261 7.54 -22.59 -14.79
CA GLY A 261 7.84 -23.92 -14.25
C GLY A 261 7.49 -24.11 -12.78
N LEU A 262 6.40 -23.51 -12.27
CA LEU A 262 6.04 -23.55 -10.85
C LEU A 262 5.93 -25.00 -10.29
N ASP A 263 5.30 -25.92 -11.05
CA ASP A 263 5.19 -27.32 -10.61
C ASP A 263 6.56 -28.03 -10.62
N ALA A 264 7.44 -27.69 -11.57
CA ALA A 264 8.79 -28.25 -11.65
C ALA A 264 9.70 -27.75 -10.50
N SER A 265 9.40 -26.59 -9.93
CA SER A 265 10.12 -26.07 -8.75
C SER A 265 9.74 -26.76 -7.44
N CYS A 266 8.67 -27.55 -7.43
CA CYS A 266 8.26 -28.32 -6.27
C CYS A 266 9.22 -29.50 -6.06
N PRO A 267 9.86 -29.63 -4.87
CA PRO A 267 10.74 -30.76 -4.60
C PRO A 267 10.04 -32.10 -4.83
N ALA A 268 10.69 -33.01 -5.54
CA ALA A 268 10.17 -34.36 -5.75
C ALA A 268 10.07 -35.14 -4.42
N ASP A 269 11.08 -34.95 -3.57
CA ASP A 269 11.09 -35.51 -2.20
C ASP A 269 10.09 -34.77 -1.30
N PRO A 270 9.04 -35.43 -0.78
CA PRO A 270 8.08 -34.85 0.15
C PRO A 270 8.70 -34.28 1.44
N ALA A 271 9.82 -34.82 1.90
CA ALA A 271 10.51 -34.37 3.11
C ALA A 271 11.12 -32.98 2.96
N ARG A 272 11.40 -32.51 1.72
CA ARG A 272 11.88 -31.19 1.41
C ARG A 272 10.77 -30.14 1.27
N ARG A 273 9.51 -30.53 1.43
CA ARG A 273 8.35 -29.65 1.39
C ARG A 273 8.03 -29.15 2.79
N LEU A 274 7.68 -27.89 2.93
CA LEU A 274 7.22 -27.32 4.21
C LEU A 274 5.88 -27.92 4.65
N LYS A 275 5.03 -28.27 3.68
CA LYS A 275 3.75 -28.94 3.92
C LYS A 275 3.35 -29.77 2.70
N ASN A 276 2.97 -31.02 2.96
CA ASN A 276 2.44 -31.91 1.95
C ASN A 276 1.03 -32.38 2.36
N GLY A 277 0.04 -31.51 2.13
CA GLY A 277 -1.34 -31.76 2.54
C GLY A 277 -2.29 -31.98 1.35
N ASN A 278 -3.39 -32.68 1.60
CA ASN A 278 -4.42 -32.95 0.58
C ASN A 278 -5.03 -31.69 -0.03
N THR A 279 -5.01 -30.54 0.66
CA THR A 279 -5.66 -29.30 0.23
C THR A 279 -4.67 -28.26 -0.29
N ALA A 280 -3.40 -28.35 0.13
CA ALA A 280 -2.34 -27.46 -0.32
C ALA A 280 -0.97 -28.14 -0.14
N THR A 281 -0.07 -27.88 -1.07
CA THR A 281 1.35 -28.23 -1.01
C THR A 281 2.14 -26.94 -0.86
N VAL A 282 3.11 -26.90 0.07
CA VAL A 282 3.93 -25.71 0.33
C VAL A 282 5.40 -26.07 0.28
N TRP A 283 6.19 -25.29 -0.45
CA TRP A 283 7.63 -25.49 -0.57
C TRP A 283 8.38 -24.16 -0.65
N ARG A 284 9.70 -24.23 -0.50
CA ARG A 284 10.61 -23.09 -0.71
C ARG A 284 11.08 -23.07 -2.16
N ALA A 285 11.20 -21.88 -2.74
CA ALA A 285 11.82 -21.64 -4.04
C ALA A 285 12.81 -20.49 -3.91
N LEU A 286 13.97 -20.62 -4.54
CA LEU A 286 14.97 -19.55 -4.63
C LEU A 286 14.79 -18.78 -5.94
N VAL A 287 14.81 -17.47 -5.87
CA VAL A 287 14.72 -16.58 -7.02
C VAL A 287 15.78 -15.47 -6.84
N GLY A 288 16.88 -15.57 -7.56
CA GLY A 288 18.07 -14.81 -7.23
C GLY A 288 18.52 -15.10 -5.80
N ASP A 289 18.76 -14.07 -5.03
CA ASP A 289 19.16 -14.17 -3.60
C ASP A 289 17.96 -14.24 -2.64
N ARG A 290 16.74 -14.27 -3.17
CA ARG A 290 15.51 -14.21 -2.35
C ARG A 290 14.90 -15.60 -2.17
N SER A 291 14.57 -15.94 -0.94
CA SER A 291 13.83 -17.16 -0.60
C SER A 291 12.33 -16.87 -0.57
N LEU A 292 11.57 -17.61 -1.36
CA LEU A 292 10.13 -17.51 -1.48
C LEU A 292 9.45 -18.75 -0.96
N VAL A 293 8.24 -18.58 -0.42
CA VAL A 293 7.35 -19.69 -0.10
C VAL A 293 6.27 -19.77 -1.17
N VAL A 294 6.19 -20.91 -1.84
CA VAL A 294 5.17 -21.22 -2.83
C VAL A 294 4.10 -22.11 -2.21
N LYS A 295 2.85 -21.63 -2.23
CA LYS A 295 1.68 -22.40 -1.77
C LYS A 295 0.78 -22.73 -2.96
N ARG A 296 0.78 -24.01 -3.35
CA ARG A 296 -0.10 -24.59 -4.37
C ARG A 296 -1.40 -25.08 -3.74
N TYR A 297 -2.52 -24.65 -4.26
CA TYR A 297 -3.84 -25.09 -3.81
C TYR A 297 -4.34 -26.25 -4.66
N ASN A 298 -4.43 -27.43 -4.04
CA ASN A 298 -4.82 -28.67 -4.70
C ASN A 298 -6.35 -28.72 -4.93
N VAL A 299 -6.77 -29.29 -6.05
CA VAL A 299 -8.20 -29.54 -6.36
C VAL A 299 -8.50 -30.99 -6.01
N LYS A 300 -9.35 -31.20 -5.01
CA LYS A 300 -9.65 -32.56 -4.48
C LYS A 300 -10.61 -33.38 -5.34
N ASP A 301 -11.56 -32.76 -6.06
CA ASP A 301 -12.69 -33.49 -6.66
C ASP A 301 -13.22 -32.82 -7.92
N PRO A 302 -13.51 -33.57 -9.02
CA PRO A 302 -14.07 -33.03 -10.26
C PRO A 302 -15.43 -32.35 -10.08
N MET A 303 -16.30 -32.91 -9.26
CA MET A 303 -17.66 -32.41 -9.04
C MET A 303 -17.69 -31.12 -8.20
N HIS A 304 -16.74 -30.95 -7.27
CA HIS A 304 -16.50 -29.70 -6.53
C HIS A 304 -15.85 -28.62 -7.44
N GLY A 305 -15.25 -28.99 -8.56
CA GLY A 305 -14.59 -28.09 -9.51
C GLY A 305 -15.57 -27.11 -10.18
N VAL A 306 -16.77 -27.58 -10.55
CA VAL A 306 -17.79 -26.76 -11.21
C VAL A 306 -18.33 -25.65 -10.30
N MET A 307 -18.65 -25.98 -9.04
CA MET A 307 -19.14 -24.97 -8.08
C MET A 307 -18.03 -23.98 -7.64
N ARG A 308 -16.76 -24.36 -7.75
CA ARG A 308 -15.59 -23.50 -7.44
C ARG A 308 -15.19 -22.57 -8.58
N THR A 309 -15.59 -22.87 -9.82
CA THR A 309 -15.32 -21.99 -10.98
C THR A 309 -16.00 -20.64 -10.82
N LEU A 310 -17.08 -20.57 -10.05
CA LEU A 310 -17.83 -19.34 -9.71
C LEU A 310 -17.36 -18.68 -8.40
N LYS A 311 -16.49 -19.33 -7.60
CA LYS A 311 -15.96 -18.76 -6.35
C LYS A 311 -14.53 -18.29 -6.55
N GLU A 312 -14.17 -17.18 -5.89
CA GLU A 312 -12.80 -16.68 -5.84
C GLU A 312 -11.85 -17.77 -5.34
N SER A 313 -10.71 -17.96 -6.03
CA SER A 313 -9.73 -18.98 -5.68
C SER A 313 -9.05 -18.67 -4.32
N ARG A 314 -8.67 -19.71 -3.57
CA ARG A 314 -7.93 -19.52 -2.30
C ARG A 314 -6.62 -18.77 -2.49
N ALA A 315 -5.94 -18.95 -3.64
CA ALA A 315 -4.75 -18.20 -3.99
C ALA A 315 -5.04 -16.70 -4.17
N SER A 316 -6.14 -16.34 -4.87
CA SER A 316 -6.60 -14.96 -5.00
C SER A 316 -6.98 -14.35 -3.64
N ILE A 317 -7.64 -15.14 -2.78
CA ILE A 317 -7.99 -14.69 -1.42
C ILE A 317 -6.72 -14.39 -0.61
N SER A 318 -5.70 -15.26 -0.65
CA SER A 318 -4.42 -15.04 0.05
C SER A 318 -3.70 -13.79 -0.50
N TRP A 319 -3.63 -13.63 -1.82
CA TRP A 319 -3.07 -12.44 -2.46
C TRP A 319 -3.73 -11.15 -2.00
N ARG A 320 -5.05 -11.11 -2.06
CA ARG A 320 -5.83 -9.95 -1.62
C ARG A 320 -5.63 -9.65 -0.14
N ASN A 321 -5.67 -10.69 0.69
CA ASN A 321 -5.58 -10.53 2.13
C ASN A 321 -4.18 -10.12 2.57
N ALA A 322 -3.11 -10.59 1.91
CA ALA A 322 -1.75 -10.15 2.18
C ALA A 322 -1.59 -8.65 1.90
N HIS A 323 -1.98 -8.17 0.73
CA HIS A 323 -1.96 -6.74 0.42
C HIS A 323 -2.84 -5.89 1.35
N MET A 324 -3.96 -6.45 1.82
CA MET A 324 -4.81 -5.79 2.80
C MET A 324 -4.10 -5.64 4.14
N LEU A 325 -3.49 -6.71 4.64
CA LEU A 325 -2.78 -6.71 5.91
C LEU A 325 -1.60 -5.75 5.90
N GLU A 326 -0.80 -5.72 4.82
CA GLU A 326 0.30 -4.76 4.65
C GLU A 326 -0.22 -3.32 4.76
N MET A 327 -1.30 -2.98 4.04
CA MET A 327 -1.88 -1.63 4.09
C MET A 327 -2.35 -1.24 5.49
N PHE A 328 -2.78 -2.19 6.30
CA PHE A 328 -3.23 -1.96 7.66
C PHE A 328 -2.12 -2.19 8.71
N GLY A 329 -0.88 -2.43 8.30
CA GLY A 329 0.27 -2.63 9.18
C GLY A 329 0.17 -3.89 10.05
N VAL A 330 -0.52 -4.91 9.57
CA VAL A 330 -0.50 -6.24 10.16
C VAL A 330 0.59 -7.04 9.47
N ALA A 331 1.61 -7.45 10.23
CA ALA A 331 2.74 -8.17 9.68
C ALA A 331 2.28 -9.51 9.07
N THR A 332 2.66 -9.73 7.82
CA THR A 332 2.41 -10.94 7.02
C THR A 332 3.55 -11.09 6.01
N PRO A 333 3.82 -12.31 5.50
CA PRO A 333 4.80 -12.47 4.42
C PRO A 333 4.45 -11.58 3.23
N ALA A 334 5.43 -10.81 2.72
CA ALA A 334 5.21 -9.89 1.61
C ALA A 334 4.68 -10.64 0.37
N PRO A 335 3.55 -10.21 -0.23
CA PRO A 335 2.96 -10.90 -1.37
C PRO A 335 3.81 -10.66 -2.63
N VAL A 336 4.27 -11.73 -3.23
CA VAL A 336 5.17 -11.71 -4.40
C VAL A 336 4.40 -11.98 -5.68
N ALA A 337 3.60 -13.04 -5.73
CA ALA A 337 2.79 -13.34 -6.90
C ALA A 337 1.56 -14.21 -6.55
N PHE A 338 0.59 -14.13 -7.44
CA PHE A 338 -0.58 -14.99 -7.47
C PHE A 338 -0.80 -15.48 -8.89
N CYS A 339 -0.89 -16.80 -9.08
CA CYS A 339 -1.10 -17.40 -10.40
C CYS A 339 -2.31 -18.30 -10.41
N ILE A 340 -3.04 -18.29 -11.53
CA ILE A 340 -4.05 -19.31 -11.85
C ILE A 340 -3.59 -20.03 -13.12
N ARG A 341 -3.52 -21.34 -13.07
CA ARG A 341 -3.21 -22.21 -14.20
C ARG A 341 -4.39 -23.13 -14.49
N ARG A 342 -4.89 -23.12 -15.70
CA ARG A 342 -5.94 -24.05 -16.15
C ARG A 342 -5.30 -25.38 -16.52
N GLN A 343 -5.75 -26.44 -15.88
CA GLN A 343 -5.42 -27.83 -16.25
C GLN A 343 -6.70 -28.45 -16.82
N GLY A 344 -6.89 -28.34 -18.16
CA GLY A 344 -8.14 -28.74 -18.82
C GLY A 344 -9.28 -27.75 -18.62
N PRO A 345 -10.49 -28.03 -19.13
CA PRO A 345 -11.59 -27.07 -19.19
C PRO A 345 -12.19 -26.69 -17.83
N LEU A 346 -11.96 -27.48 -16.77
CA LEU A 346 -12.71 -27.34 -15.51
C LEU A 346 -11.87 -27.22 -14.22
N ARG A 347 -10.52 -27.14 -14.30
CA ARG A 347 -9.69 -27.23 -13.09
C ARG A 347 -8.57 -26.19 -13.02
N PRO A 348 -8.84 -24.99 -12.49
CA PRO A 348 -7.75 -24.05 -12.23
C PRO A 348 -6.97 -24.49 -10.96
N VAL A 349 -5.66 -24.67 -11.09
CA VAL A 349 -4.74 -24.75 -9.96
C VAL A 349 -4.30 -23.33 -9.63
N GLY A 350 -4.37 -22.96 -8.35
CA GLY A 350 -3.93 -21.66 -7.86
C GLY A 350 -2.61 -21.75 -7.12
N TYR A 351 -1.74 -20.75 -7.32
CA TYR A 351 -0.49 -20.58 -6.60
C TYR A 351 -0.46 -19.22 -5.95
N PHE A 352 -0.03 -19.17 -4.71
CA PHE A 352 0.31 -17.93 -4.01
C PHE A 352 1.78 -18.00 -3.60
N LEU A 353 2.53 -16.97 -3.96
CA LEU A 353 3.93 -16.83 -3.66
C LEU A 353 4.08 -15.63 -2.71
N ALA A 354 4.85 -15.83 -1.66
CA ALA A 354 5.20 -14.78 -0.71
C ALA A 354 6.67 -14.91 -0.30
N GLU A 355 7.26 -13.85 0.23
CA GLU A 355 8.60 -13.93 0.81
C GLU A 355 8.62 -14.93 1.97
N GLN A 356 9.75 -15.63 2.12
CA GLN A 356 9.97 -16.44 3.31
C GLN A 356 10.15 -15.53 4.51
N VAL A 357 9.51 -15.88 5.60
CA VAL A 357 9.73 -15.26 6.91
C VAL A 357 10.53 -16.23 7.76
N ASP A 358 11.65 -15.78 8.26
CA ASP A 358 12.45 -16.52 9.22
C ASP A 358 11.89 -16.30 10.64
N GLY A 359 11.80 -17.36 11.42
CA GLY A 359 11.25 -17.29 12.76
C GLY A 359 10.70 -18.63 13.23
N THR A 360 10.14 -18.65 14.42
CA THR A 360 9.57 -19.84 15.07
C THR A 360 8.05 -19.68 15.16
N SER A 361 7.30 -20.76 14.91
CA SER A 361 5.85 -20.72 15.11
C SER A 361 5.52 -20.43 16.58
N LEU A 362 4.43 -19.71 16.84
CA LEU A 362 4.02 -19.35 18.19
C LEU A 362 3.82 -20.59 19.08
N ILE A 363 3.30 -21.68 18.50
CA ILE A 363 3.09 -22.91 19.25
C ILE A 363 4.43 -23.56 19.67
N ASP A 364 5.41 -23.60 18.76
CA ASP A 364 6.73 -24.18 19.03
C ASP A 364 7.52 -23.28 19.98
N TRP A 365 7.44 -21.96 19.80
CA TRP A 365 8.10 -20.99 20.67
C TRP A 365 7.58 -21.10 22.12
N ILE A 366 6.26 -21.13 22.32
CA ILE A 366 5.65 -21.33 23.65
C ILE A 366 6.08 -22.69 24.23
N GLY A 367 6.14 -23.74 23.41
CA GLY A 367 6.63 -25.06 23.84
C GLY A 367 8.04 -25.02 24.41
N GLN A 368 8.93 -24.21 23.83
CA GLN A 368 10.33 -24.03 24.25
C GLN A 368 10.49 -23.13 25.49
N HIS A 369 9.52 -22.22 25.75
CA HIS A 369 9.59 -21.20 26.80
C HIS A 369 8.52 -21.39 27.89
N ARG A 370 7.91 -22.58 28.01
CA ARG A 370 6.77 -22.84 28.92
C ARG A 370 7.01 -22.46 30.36
N ASP A 371 8.26 -22.54 30.83
CA ASP A 371 8.69 -22.23 32.19
C ASP A 371 9.17 -20.77 32.38
N GLN A 372 8.96 -19.90 31.37
CA GLN A 372 9.39 -18.51 31.36
C GLN A 372 8.19 -17.53 31.27
N PRO A 373 7.41 -17.35 32.33
CA PRO A 373 6.16 -16.58 32.28
C PRO A 373 6.36 -15.11 31.84
N ALA A 374 7.49 -14.49 32.15
CA ALA A 374 7.80 -13.14 31.71
C ALA A 374 8.01 -13.04 30.18
N ALA A 375 8.65 -14.04 29.58
CA ALA A 375 8.82 -14.13 28.13
C ALA A 375 7.48 -14.39 27.45
N ILE A 376 6.66 -15.30 27.99
CA ILE A 376 5.31 -15.58 27.49
C ILE A 376 4.45 -14.32 27.53
N ARG A 377 4.50 -13.55 28.61
CA ARG A 377 3.73 -12.31 28.75
C ARG A 377 4.10 -11.27 27.69
N ARG A 378 5.39 -11.10 27.37
CA ARG A 378 5.83 -10.21 26.26
C ARG A 378 5.24 -10.65 24.92
N VAL A 379 5.27 -11.92 24.59
CA VAL A 379 4.71 -12.43 23.32
C VAL A 379 3.18 -12.37 23.34
N ALA A 380 2.53 -12.63 24.50
CA ALA A 380 1.09 -12.49 24.65
C ALA A 380 0.62 -11.04 24.44
N ALA A 381 1.40 -10.03 24.84
CA ALA A 381 1.12 -8.63 24.54
C ALA A 381 1.11 -8.36 23.02
N LEU A 382 2.07 -8.91 22.25
CA LEU A 382 2.06 -8.84 20.78
C LEU A 382 0.81 -9.49 20.18
N VAL A 383 0.36 -10.62 20.74
CA VAL A 383 -0.91 -11.25 20.34
C VAL A 383 -2.10 -10.34 20.62
N GLY A 384 -2.14 -9.74 21.81
CA GLY A 384 -3.18 -8.80 22.21
C GLY A 384 -3.27 -7.59 21.26
N GLU A 385 -2.14 -6.96 20.93
CA GLU A 385 -2.07 -5.85 19.97
C GLU A 385 -2.58 -6.25 18.58
N LEU A 386 -2.10 -7.39 18.07
CA LEU A 386 -2.55 -7.92 16.78
C LEU A 386 -4.06 -8.17 16.78
N PHE A 387 -4.59 -8.80 17.82
CA PHE A 387 -6.02 -9.12 17.92
C PHE A 387 -6.87 -7.85 18.06
N SER A 388 -6.42 -6.87 18.83
CA SER A 388 -7.05 -5.55 18.91
C SER A 388 -7.14 -4.89 17.53
N ARG A 389 -6.05 -4.94 16.74
CA ARG A 389 -6.00 -4.39 15.38
C ARG A 389 -6.96 -5.13 14.45
N LEU A 390 -6.94 -6.46 14.42
CA LEU A 390 -7.86 -7.28 13.60
C LEU A 390 -9.33 -7.02 13.97
N ARG A 391 -9.62 -6.84 15.26
CA ARG A 391 -10.96 -6.56 15.76
C ARG A 391 -11.47 -5.19 15.31
N ARG A 392 -10.65 -4.14 15.40
CA ARG A 392 -11.00 -2.80 14.89
C ARG A 392 -11.32 -2.82 13.40
N LEU A 393 -10.56 -3.59 12.63
CA LEU A 393 -10.72 -3.73 11.18
C LEU A 393 -11.85 -4.69 10.78
N GLN A 394 -12.50 -5.33 11.74
CA GLN A 394 -13.50 -6.39 11.55
C GLN A 394 -12.99 -7.53 10.66
N ILE A 395 -11.76 -7.98 10.91
CA ILE A 395 -11.10 -9.07 10.18
C ILE A 395 -11.13 -10.33 11.05
N SER A 396 -11.69 -11.43 10.51
CA SER A 396 -11.55 -12.77 11.07
C SER A 396 -10.55 -13.58 10.26
N HIS A 397 -9.75 -14.41 10.92
CA HIS A 397 -8.78 -15.28 10.26
C HIS A 397 -9.42 -16.55 9.65
N GLY A 398 -10.42 -17.09 10.33
CA GLY A 398 -11.12 -18.32 9.91
C GLY A 398 -10.39 -19.62 10.25
N ASP A 399 -9.09 -19.58 10.54
CA ASP A 399 -8.27 -20.68 11.05
C ASP A 399 -7.21 -20.17 12.05
N MET A 400 -7.65 -19.51 13.12
CA MET A 400 -6.80 -18.83 14.09
C MET A 400 -6.13 -19.82 15.05
N LYS A 401 -5.13 -20.56 14.53
CA LYS A 401 -4.29 -21.49 15.29
C LYS A 401 -2.95 -20.85 15.59
N ALA A 402 -2.35 -21.20 16.73
CA ALA A 402 -1.03 -20.71 17.14
C ALA A 402 0.08 -21.02 16.11
N ALA A 403 -0.05 -22.12 15.37
CA ALA A 403 0.86 -22.48 14.28
C ALA A 403 0.79 -21.52 13.06
N ASN A 404 -0.25 -20.68 12.96
CA ASN A 404 -0.41 -19.68 11.89
C ASN A 404 0.18 -18.31 12.25
N PHE A 405 0.93 -18.24 13.34
CA PHE A 405 1.68 -17.06 13.77
C PHE A 405 3.16 -17.40 13.85
N ILE A 406 4.00 -16.63 13.20
CA ILE A 406 5.46 -16.76 13.25
C ILE A 406 6.01 -15.61 14.08
N LEU A 407 6.76 -15.91 15.12
CA LEU A 407 7.52 -14.92 15.86
C LEU A 407 8.86 -14.71 15.14
N SER A 408 9.09 -13.49 14.64
CA SER A 408 10.28 -13.05 13.92
C SER A 408 10.69 -11.69 14.45
N ASP A 409 11.90 -11.54 14.95
CA ASP A 409 12.48 -10.27 15.44
C ASP A 409 11.51 -9.42 16.28
N ASP A 410 10.94 -9.97 17.33
CA ASP A 410 9.93 -9.34 18.20
C ASP A 410 8.64 -8.89 17.49
N ARG A 411 8.34 -9.45 16.30
CA ARG A 411 7.09 -9.23 15.56
C ARG A 411 6.32 -10.53 15.40
N LEU A 412 5.01 -10.43 15.49
CA LEU A 412 4.12 -11.55 15.24
C LEU A 412 3.58 -11.48 13.80
N VAL A 413 4.05 -12.39 12.95
CA VAL A 413 3.74 -12.46 11.52
C VAL A 413 2.60 -13.45 11.29
N LEU A 414 1.51 -13.00 10.67
CA LEU A 414 0.31 -13.79 10.40
C LEU A 414 0.41 -14.50 9.05
N ILE A 415 0.27 -15.82 9.02
CA ILE A 415 0.32 -16.64 7.80
C ILE A 415 -1.01 -17.39 7.57
N ASP A 416 -1.12 -18.08 6.42
CA ASP A 416 -2.28 -18.90 6.02
C ASP A 416 -3.60 -18.11 5.85
N LEU A 417 -3.55 -17.09 4.98
CA LEU A 417 -4.57 -16.06 4.82
C LEU A 417 -5.81 -16.48 3.97
N ASP A 418 -5.88 -17.72 3.50
CA ASP A 418 -6.87 -18.14 2.50
C ASP A 418 -8.30 -18.34 3.04
N SER A 419 -8.45 -18.36 4.37
CA SER A 419 -9.75 -18.40 5.05
C SER A 419 -10.16 -17.06 5.64
N MET A 420 -9.25 -16.06 5.61
CA MET A 420 -9.42 -14.78 6.24
C MET A 420 -10.46 -13.90 5.50
N ARG A 421 -11.23 -13.14 6.26
CA ARG A 421 -12.27 -12.26 5.72
C ARG A 421 -12.38 -10.95 6.51
N GLN A 422 -12.54 -9.86 5.79
CA GLN A 422 -13.01 -8.60 6.33
C GLN A 422 -14.54 -8.56 6.25
N HIS A 423 -15.20 -8.24 7.36
CA HIS A 423 -16.66 -8.24 7.46
C HIS A 423 -17.22 -6.81 7.37
N ARG A 424 -18.30 -6.65 6.63
CA ARG A 424 -19.03 -5.39 6.54
C ARG A 424 -19.95 -5.16 7.75
N PHE A 425 -20.53 -6.25 8.28
CA PHE A 425 -21.52 -6.20 9.34
C PHE A 425 -20.94 -6.72 10.65
N ARG A 426 -21.03 -5.92 11.70
CA ARG A 426 -20.48 -6.21 13.02
C ARG A 426 -20.98 -7.54 13.61
N LEU A 427 -22.27 -7.83 13.49
CA LEU A 427 -22.83 -9.10 14.02
C LEU A 427 -22.25 -10.34 13.36
N VAL A 428 -21.99 -10.29 12.03
CA VAL A 428 -21.35 -11.38 11.30
C VAL A 428 -19.89 -11.53 11.72
N PHE A 429 -19.19 -10.40 11.90
CA PHE A 429 -17.84 -10.36 12.42
C PHE A 429 -17.75 -10.98 13.82
N GLU A 430 -18.58 -10.53 14.77
CA GLU A 430 -18.52 -11.00 16.16
C GLU A 430 -18.78 -12.52 16.28
N ARG A 431 -19.61 -13.09 15.38
CA ARG A 431 -19.82 -14.53 15.30
C ARG A 431 -18.58 -15.27 14.78
N ALA A 432 -17.92 -14.73 13.75
CA ALA A 432 -16.69 -15.30 13.20
C ALA A 432 -15.54 -15.15 14.20
N TRP A 433 -15.42 -13.98 14.85
CA TRP A 433 -14.42 -13.68 15.86
C TRP A 433 -14.48 -14.62 17.07
N ARG A 434 -15.67 -14.87 17.58
CA ARG A 434 -15.84 -15.84 18.69
C ARG A 434 -15.32 -17.22 18.33
N ARG A 435 -15.53 -17.69 17.08
CA ARG A 435 -14.99 -18.97 16.60
C ARG A 435 -13.46 -18.96 16.50
N ASP A 436 -12.90 -17.83 16.05
CA ASP A 436 -11.46 -17.66 15.98
C ASP A 436 -10.84 -17.66 17.38
N MET A 437 -11.43 -16.96 18.33
CA MET A 437 -10.96 -16.95 19.73
C MET A 437 -11.06 -18.33 20.38
N ALA A 438 -12.16 -19.03 20.19
CA ALA A 438 -12.30 -20.41 20.70
C ALA A 438 -11.22 -21.35 20.11
N ARG A 439 -10.91 -21.19 18.81
CA ARG A 439 -9.85 -21.98 18.15
C ARG A 439 -8.45 -21.61 18.64
N PHE A 440 -8.20 -20.34 18.89
CA PHE A 440 -6.94 -19.89 19.48
C PHE A 440 -6.76 -20.39 20.91
N ALA A 441 -7.79 -20.29 21.74
CA ALA A 441 -7.78 -20.80 23.12
C ALA A 441 -7.54 -22.31 23.19
N ALA A 442 -8.06 -23.08 22.22
CA ALA A 442 -7.88 -24.52 22.15
C ALA A 442 -6.41 -24.97 22.01
N ASN A 443 -5.50 -24.09 21.54
CA ASN A 443 -4.06 -24.41 21.48
C ASN A 443 -3.42 -24.53 22.87
N TRP A 444 -4.05 -23.97 23.91
CA TRP A 444 -3.49 -23.83 25.26
C TRP A 444 -4.22 -24.65 26.32
N GLN A 445 -5.10 -25.61 25.92
CA GLN A 445 -5.91 -26.40 26.84
C GLN A 445 -5.06 -27.19 27.84
N ASP A 446 -3.92 -27.70 27.39
CA ASP A 446 -2.96 -28.45 28.21
C ASP A 446 -1.93 -27.56 28.92
N LEU A 447 -2.04 -26.23 28.79
CA LEU A 447 -1.12 -25.25 29.35
C LEU A 447 -1.89 -24.15 30.08
N PRO A 448 -2.51 -24.41 31.26
CA PRO A 448 -3.42 -23.47 31.94
C PRO A 448 -2.80 -22.11 32.22
N ARG A 449 -1.52 -22.07 32.65
CA ARG A 449 -0.80 -20.84 32.92
C ARG A 449 -0.58 -19.98 31.67
N VAL A 450 -0.28 -20.61 30.51
CA VAL A 450 -0.15 -19.92 29.24
C VAL A 450 -1.50 -19.35 28.80
N MET A 451 -2.57 -20.15 28.95
CA MET A 451 -3.94 -19.74 28.62
C MET A 451 -4.38 -18.51 29.45
N GLU A 452 -4.06 -18.50 30.74
CA GLU A 452 -4.35 -17.37 31.63
C GLU A 452 -3.63 -16.10 31.18
N ILE A 453 -2.30 -16.16 30.95
CA ILE A 453 -1.51 -15.04 30.47
C ILE A 453 -2.04 -14.52 29.13
N MET A 454 -2.29 -15.41 28.17
CA MET A 454 -2.83 -15.03 26.86
C MET A 454 -4.18 -14.33 26.98
N ARG A 455 -5.05 -14.81 27.86
CA ARG A 455 -6.36 -14.19 28.10
C ARG A 455 -6.22 -12.80 28.70
N GLU A 456 -5.41 -12.64 29.76
CA GLU A 456 -5.15 -11.34 30.40
C GLU A 456 -4.66 -10.30 29.41
N GLU A 457 -3.62 -10.60 28.60
CA GLU A 457 -3.03 -9.67 27.65
C GLU A 457 -3.99 -9.33 26.49
N ILE A 458 -4.77 -10.31 25.99
CA ILE A 458 -5.79 -10.07 24.97
C ILE A 458 -6.94 -9.19 25.51
N GLU A 459 -7.31 -9.35 26.77
CA GLU A 459 -8.33 -8.53 27.41
C GLU A 459 -7.85 -7.10 27.68
N THR A 460 -6.59 -6.94 28.09
CA THR A 460 -5.96 -5.64 28.33
C THR A 460 -5.80 -4.81 27.05
N ALA A 461 -5.56 -5.44 25.92
CA ALA A 461 -5.40 -4.80 24.61
C ALA A 461 -6.73 -4.39 23.94
N ARG A 462 -7.89 -4.65 24.56
CA ARG A 462 -9.22 -4.27 24.05
C ARG A 462 -9.50 -2.79 24.26
#